data_b34d901c88134b2ccffa20e0e2accd9e
#
_entry.id   b34d901c88134b2ccffa20e0e2accd9e
#
_cell.length_a   1.000
_cell.length_b   1.000
_cell.length_c   1.000
_cell.angle_alpha   90.00
_cell.angle_beta   90.00
_cell.angle_gamma   90.00
#
_symmetry.space_group_name_H-M   'P 1'
#
loop_
_entity.id
_entity.type
_entity.pdbx_description
1 polymer ?
#
loop_
_entity_poly.entity_id
_entity_poly.type
_entity_poly.pdbx_seq_one_letter_code
_entity_poly.pdbx_strand_id
1 'polypeptide(L)'
;LKARGKKVMVAAADLQRPAAVEQLRIVCDQVQADGRGDGAVVFHGEPEKCAEYGQAVGVAVGVCQRALARARAEGMDVLILDTAGRLHINDELMGELDAVNRTLTPHQVLLVVDAMVGQDAVNSARAFHERLEIDGVILTKFDSDTRGGAALSVRRVTGAPIRFIGTGERFD
;
A
#
# COMPACT_ATOMS: atom_id res chain seq x y z
N LEU A 1 12.73 3.98 6.07
CA LEU A 1 12.40 3.80 7.48
C LEU A 1 13.48 2.96 8.18
N LYS A 2 13.81 1.77 7.67
CA LYS A 2 14.87 0.90 8.22
C LYS A 2 16.20 1.64 8.36
N ALA A 3 16.64 2.35 7.31
CA ALA A 3 17.87 3.15 7.32
C ALA A 3 17.87 4.28 8.39
N ARG A 4 16.71 4.60 8.94
CA ARG A 4 16.51 5.57 10.04
C ARG A 4 16.32 4.88 11.40
N GLY A 5 16.68 3.61 11.53
CA GLY A 5 16.59 2.85 12.78
C GLY A 5 15.17 2.45 13.18
N LYS A 6 14.18 2.54 12.29
CA LYS A 6 12.79 2.20 12.62
C LYS A 6 12.52 0.71 12.48
N LYS A 7 11.74 0.17 13.41
CA LYS A 7 11.17 -1.18 13.34
C LYS A 7 9.86 -1.12 12.56
N VAL A 8 9.83 -1.73 11.38
CA VAL A 8 8.71 -1.66 10.44
C VAL A 8 8.11 -3.04 10.25
N MET A 9 6.80 -3.16 10.44
CA MET A 9 6.06 -4.34 9.99
C MET A 9 5.37 -4.01 8.68
N VAL A 10 5.45 -4.91 7.70
CA VAL A 10 4.73 -4.83 6.44
C VAL A 10 3.76 -5.99 6.39
N ALA A 11 2.48 -5.69 6.23
CA ALA A 11 1.41 -6.69 6.21
C ALA A 11 0.78 -6.80 4.83
N ALA A 12 0.68 -8.03 4.32
CA ALA A 12 0.00 -8.34 3.08
C ALA A 12 -1.51 -8.46 3.31
N ALA A 13 -2.28 -7.50 2.81
CA ALA A 13 -3.74 -7.49 2.84
C ALA A 13 -4.37 -7.56 1.44
N ASP A 14 -3.57 -7.63 0.36
CA ASP A 14 -4.04 -8.01 -0.98
C ASP A 14 -4.24 -9.53 -1.04
N LEU A 15 -5.40 -10.00 -0.63
CA LEU A 15 -5.75 -11.42 -0.61
C LEU A 15 -6.31 -11.92 -1.95
N GLN A 16 -6.54 -11.03 -2.90
CA GLN A 16 -7.04 -11.39 -4.24
C GLN A 16 -5.97 -12.08 -5.09
N ARG A 17 -4.69 -11.80 -4.78
CA ARG A 17 -3.54 -12.30 -5.53
C ARG A 17 -2.59 -13.03 -4.59
N PRO A 18 -2.70 -14.36 -4.46
CA PRO A 18 -1.80 -15.15 -3.60
C PRO A 18 -0.31 -14.90 -3.89
N ALA A 19 0.05 -14.71 -5.17
CA ALA A 19 1.41 -14.39 -5.57
C ALA A 19 1.89 -13.02 -5.01
N ALA A 20 1.00 -12.05 -4.78
CA ALA A 20 1.38 -10.75 -4.22
C ALA A 20 1.83 -10.86 -2.77
N VAL A 21 1.22 -11.74 -1.99
CA VAL A 21 1.62 -12.04 -0.60
C VAL A 21 3.06 -12.54 -0.55
N GLU A 22 3.41 -13.50 -1.42
CA GLU A 22 4.75 -14.05 -1.51
C GLU A 22 5.76 -13.03 -2.06
N GLN A 23 5.40 -12.24 -3.06
CA GLN A 23 6.26 -11.18 -3.58
C GLN A 23 6.59 -10.15 -2.49
N LEU A 24 5.60 -9.73 -1.71
CA LEU A 24 5.83 -8.78 -0.63
C LEU A 24 6.76 -9.34 0.44
N ARG A 25 6.63 -10.65 0.76
CA ARG A 25 7.53 -11.33 1.68
C ARG A 25 8.98 -11.28 1.19
N ILE A 26 9.20 -11.62 -0.09
CA ILE A 26 10.53 -11.58 -0.70
C ILE A 26 11.13 -10.16 -0.64
N VAL A 27 10.33 -9.13 -0.96
CA VAL A 27 10.77 -7.73 -0.86
C VAL A 27 11.16 -7.36 0.57
N CYS A 28 10.36 -7.78 1.57
CA CYS A 28 10.69 -7.53 2.97
C CYS A 28 12.00 -8.20 3.39
N ASP A 29 12.20 -9.46 2.98
CA ASP A 29 13.43 -10.22 3.25
C ASP A 29 14.66 -9.54 2.61
N GLN A 30 14.53 -9.06 1.37
CA GLN A 30 15.60 -8.33 0.67
C GLN A 30 15.92 -7.01 1.39
N VAL A 31 14.92 -6.22 1.75
CA VAL A 31 15.12 -4.96 2.49
C VAL A 31 15.71 -5.24 3.88
N GLN A 32 15.32 -6.34 4.54
CA GLN A 32 15.89 -6.72 5.82
C GLN A 32 17.36 -7.13 5.67
N ALA A 33 17.71 -7.86 4.62
CA ALA A 33 19.10 -8.29 4.34
C ALA A 33 19.99 -7.13 3.89
N ASP A 34 19.44 -6.06 3.35
CA ASP A 34 20.18 -4.84 3.01
C ASP A 34 20.77 -4.21 4.28
N GLY A 35 22.09 -4.17 4.37
CA GLY A 35 22.84 -3.73 5.55
C GLY A 35 22.71 -2.26 5.92
N ARG A 36 21.83 -1.49 5.26
CA ARG A 36 21.64 -0.06 5.53
C ARG A 36 20.79 0.17 6.80
N GLY A 37 21.43 0.72 7.85
CA GLY A 37 20.80 1.16 9.09
C GLY A 37 20.47 0.03 10.08
N ASP A 38 20.14 0.42 11.31
CA ASP A 38 19.93 -0.47 12.46
C ASP A 38 18.44 -0.84 12.68
N GLY A 39 17.55 -0.42 11.80
CA GLY A 39 16.14 -0.74 11.87
C GLY A 39 15.85 -2.19 11.46
N ALA A 40 14.63 -2.63 11.71
CA ALA A 40 14.17 -3.96 11.33
C ALA A 40 12.97 -3.88 10.38
N VAL A 41 12.86 -4.85 9.48
CA VAL A 41 11.67 -5.08 8.65
C VAL A 41 11.14 -6.47 8.93
N VAL A 42 9.88 -6.56 9.33
CA VAL A 42 9.18 -7.81 9.64
C VAL A 42 7.98 -7.95 8.71
N PHE A 43 7.83 -9.13 8.13
CA PHE A 43 6.68 -9.45 7.30
C PHE A 43 5.55 -10.09 8.12
N HIS A 44 4.30 -9.69 7.81
CA HIS A 44 3.08 -10.35 8.27
C HIS A 44 2.23 -10.72 7.05
N GLY A 45 1.92 -12.00 6.91
CA GLY A 45 1.06 -12.50 5.84
C GLY A 45 0.35 -13.76 6.27
N GLU A 46 -0.86 -13.94 5.75
CA GLU A 46 -1.75 -15.07 6.02
C GLU A 46 -2.21 -15.65 4.66
N PRO A 47 -1.32 -16.35 3.93
CA PRO A 47 -1.61 -16.80 2.57
C PRO A 47 -2.81 -17.76 2.49
N GLU A 48 -3.11 -18.49 3.57
CA GLU A 48 -4.30 -19.34 3.68
C GLU A 48 -5.60 -18.54 3.59
N LYS A 49 -5.61 -17.27 3.97
CA LYS A 49 -6.77 -16.39 3.89
C LYS A 49 -7.12 -15.97 2.46
N CYS A 50 -6.22 -16.14 1.51
CA CYS A 50 -6.52 -15.95 0.09
C CYS A 50 -7.60 -16.90 -0.40
N ALA A 51 -7.66 -18.13 0.12
CA ALA A 51 -8.71 -19.08 -0.21
C ALA A 51 -10.08 -18.71 0.37
N GLU A 52 -10.11 -17.99 1.47
CA GLU A 52 -11.33 -17.51 2.12
C GLU A 52 -11.85 -16.18 1.51
N TYR A 53 -10.99 -15.46 0.79
CA TYR A 53 -11.31 -14.19 0.18
C TYR A 53 -12.43 -14.35 -0.87
N GLY A 54 -13.43 -13.49 -0.81
CA GLY A 54 -14.62 -13.57 -1.67
C GLY A 54 -15.71 -14.55 -1.16
N GLN A 55 -15.40 -15.37 -0.14
CA GLN A 55 -16.38 -16.27 0.48
C GLN A 55 -16.96 -15.70 1.78
N ALA A 56 -16.19 -14.84 2.45
CA ALA A 56 -16.60 -14.19 3.69
C ALA A 56 -16.26 -12.69 3.66
N VAL A 57 -17.19 -11.87 4.15
CA VAL A 57 -16.99 -10.43 4.27
C VAL A 57 -15.98 -10.14 5.39
N GLY A 58 -15.06 -9.21 5.13
CA GLY A 58 -14.14 -8.70 6.16
C GLY A 58 -12.88 -9.54 6.40
N VAL A 59 -12.55 -10.49 5.53
CA VAL A 59 -11.32 -11.31 5.67
C VAL A 59 -10.08 -10.42 5.70
N ALA A 60 -9.97 -9.47 4.77
CA ALA A 60 -8.84 -8.53 4.72
C ALA A 60 -8.78 -7.63 5.98
N VAL A 61 -9.94 -7.16 6.47
CA VAL A 61 -10.02 -6.39 7.73
C VAL A 61 -9.47 -7.20 8.89
N GLY A 62 -9.84 -8.49 8.99
CA GLY A 62 -9.34 -9.38 10.03
C GLY A 62 -7.82 -9.57 9.98
N VAL A 63 -7.24 -9.74 8.79
CA VAL A 63 -5.78 -9.82 8.61
C VAL A 63 -5.11 -8.51 9.08
N CYS A 64 -5.64 -7.36 8.69
CA CYS A 64 -5.14 -6.06 9.11
C CYS A 64 -5.21 -5.85 10.63
N GLN A 65 -6.29 -6.29 11.28
CA GLN A 65 -6.43 -6.22 12.74
C GLN A 65 -5.40 -7.08 13.46
N ARG A 66 -5.15 -8.31 12.98
CA ARG A 66 -4.13 -9.21 13.56
C ARG A 66 -2.73 -8.66 13.34
N ALA A 67 -2.45 -8.09 12.16
CA ALA A 67 -1.20 -7.40 11.89
C ALA A 67 -0.96 -6.25 12.86
N LEU A 68 -1.97 -5.42 13.11
CA LEU A 68 -1.89 -4.30 14.07
C LEU A 68 -1.64 -4.79 15.50
N ALA A 69 -2.36 -5.84 15.91
CA ALA A 69 -2.18 -6.44 17.25
C ALA A 69 -0.75 -6.98 17.42
N ARG A 70 -0.25 -7.68 16.40
CA ARG A 70 1.12 -8.21 16.38
C ARG A 70 2.16 -7.08 16.39
N ALA A 71 1.98 -6.05 15.57
CA ALA A 71 2.89 -4.91 15.51
C ALA A 71 3.01 -4.20 16.88
N ARG A 72 1.90 -4.05 17.60
CA ARG A 72 1.89 -3.49 18.95
C ARG A 72 2.60 -4.40 19.95
N ALA A 73 2.33 -5.70 19.91
CA ALA A 73 2.94 -6.68 20.82
C ALA A 73 4.46 -6.79 20.62
N GLU A 74 4.94 -6.67 19.39
CA GLU A 74 6.37 -6.73 19.04
C GLU A 74 7.07 -5.34 19.11
N GLY A 75 6.37 -4.29 19.52
CA GLY A 75 6.93 -2.95 19.66
C GLY A 75 7.43 -2.35 18.35
N MET A 76 6.65 -2.53 17.26
CA MET A 76 6.96 -1.93 15.98
C MET A 76 6.66 -0.43 15.98
N ASP A 77 7.55 0.36 15.36
CA ASP A 77 7.36 1.81 15.21
C ASP A 77 6.36 2.15 14.12
N VAL A 78 6.30 1.32 13.07
CA VAL A 78 5.47 1.56 11.89
C VAL A 78 4.86 0.25 11.40
N LEU A 79 3.56 0.28 11.07
CA LEU A 79 2.87 -0.76 10.33
C LEU A 79 2.49 -0.22 8.95
N ILE A 80 2.90 -0.91 7.90
CA ILE A 80 2.49 -0.66 6.51
C ILE A 80 1.53 -1.76 6.10
N LEU A 81 0.33 -1.38 5.65
CA LEU A 81 -0.65 -2.31 5.10
C LEU A 81 -0.63 -2.22 3.58
N ASP A 82 -0.30 -3.33 2.91
CA ASP A 82 -0.39 -3.46 1.45
C ASP A 82 -1.74 -4.05 1.08
N THR A 83 -2.63 -3.20 0.59
CA THR A 83 -4.02 -3.55 0.28
C THR A 83 -4.21 -3.80 -1.20
N ALA A 84 -5.30 -4.50 -1.55
CA ALA A 84 -5.67 -4.69 -2.94
C ALA A 84 -5.82 -3.37 -3.68
N GLY A 85 -5.34 -3.34 -4.93
CA GLY A 85 -5.49 -2.23 -5.85
C GLY A 85 -5.88 -2.74 -7.23
N ARG A 86 -6.87 -2.14 -7.87
CA ARG A 86 -7.32 -2.49 -9.22
C ARG A 86 -7.41 -1.26 -10.10
N LEU A 87 -7.13 -1.43 -11.39
CA LEU A 87 -7.40 -0.42 -12.43
C LEU A 87 -8.89 -0.09 -12.53
N HIS A 88 -9.75 -1.10 -12.35
CA HIS A 88 -11.19 -0.91 -12.32
C HIS A 88 -11.68 -0.89 -10.87
N ILE A 89 -12.06 0.29 -10.45
CA ILE A 89 -12.63 0.53 -9.14
C ILE A 89 -14.06 -0.01 -9.15
N ASN A 90 -14.34 -0.96 -8.27
CA ASN A 90 -15.67 -1.46 -8.02
C ASN A 90 -16.10 -1.19 -6.57
N ASP A 91 -17.39 -1.25 -6.31
CA ASP A 91 -17.95 -0.95 -4.99
C ASP A 91 -17.48 -1.94 -3.91
N GLU A 92 -17.20 -3.19 -4.29
CA GLU A 92 -16.70 -4.22 -3.38
C GLU A 92 -15.32 -3.87 -2.83
N LEU A 93 -14.37 -3.53 -3.72
CA LEU A 93 -13.02 -3.10 -3.33
C LEU A 93 -13.08 -1.83 -2.47
N MET A 94 -13.86 -0.86 -2.89
CA MET A 94 -13.97 0.40 -2.14
C MET A 94 -14.63 0.20 -0.78
N GLY A 95 -15.61 -0.71 -0.68
CA GLY A 95 -16.22 -1.10 0.59
C GLY A 95 -15.23 -1.78 1.54
N GLU A 96 -14.37 -2.65 1.02
CA GLU A 96 -13.32 -3.31 1.81
C GLU A 96 -12.28 -2.30 2.33
N LEU A 97 -11.78 -1.43 1.46
CA LEU A 97 -10.80 -0.40 1.84
C LEU A 97 -11.37 0.59 2.85
N ASP A 98 -12.64 0.99 2.69
CA ASP A 98 -13.33 1.84 3.65
C ASP A 98 -13.49 1.13 5.01
N ALA A 99 -13.82 -0.16 5.02
CA ALA A 99 -13.89 -0.95 6.24
C ALA A 99 -12.53 -1.07 6.94
N VAL A 100 -11.45 -1.29 6.21
CA VAL A 100 -10.08 -1.27 6.75
C VAL A 100 -9.77 0.11 7.33
N ASN A 101 -10.04 1.18 6.59
CA ASN A 101 -9.76 2.55 7.00
C ASN A 101 -10.49 2.92 8.29
N ARG A 102 -11.79 2.63 8.38
CA ARG A 102 -12.60 2.91 9.59
C ARG A 102 -12.19 2.07 10.79
N THR A 103 -11.81 0.82 10.56
CA THR A 103 -11.47 -0.11 11.65
C THR A 103 -10.09 0.16 12.23
N LEU A 104 -9.11 0.47 11.39
CA LEU A 104 -7.73 0.64 11.82
C LEU A 104 -7.34 2.10 12.06
N THR A 105 -8.11 3.04 11.51
CA THR A 105 -7.83 4.48 11.62
C THR A 105 -6.35 4.82 11.35
N PRO A 106 -5.84 4.53 10.13
CA PRO A 106 -4.43 4.73 9.81
C PRO A 106 -4.05 6.21 9.92
N HIS A 107 -2.79 6.48 10.28
CA HIS A 107 -2.29 7.85 10.32
C HIS A 107 -2.11 8.48 8.94
N GLN A 108 -1.94 7.64 7.91
CA GLN A 108 -1.81 8.07 6.53
C GLN A 108 -2.41 7.03 5.58
N VAL A 109 -3.17 7.52 4.61
CA VAL A 109 -3.66 6.77 3.47
C VAL A 109 -2.90 7.25 2.23
N LEU A 110 -2.11 6.36 1.65
CA LEU A 110 -1.27 6.65 0.48
C LEU A 110 -1.79 5.91 -0.74
N LEU A 111 -2.06 6.65 -1.81
CA LEU A 111 -2.43 6.08 -3.09
C LEU A 111 -1.18 5.86 -3.95
N VAL A 112 -1.00 4.64 -4.44
CA VAL A 112 0.06 4.30 -5.41
C VAL A 112 -0.51 4.38 -6.81
N VAL A 113 0.11 5.19 -7.66
CA VAL A 113 -0.34 5.46 -9.04
C VAL A 113 0.81 5.22 -10.01
N ASP A 114 0.52 4.50 -11.09
CA ASP A 114 1.45 4.33 -12.21
C ASP A 114 1.38 5.58 -13.10
N ALA A 115 2.49 6.29 -13.24
CA ALA A 115 2.57 7.53 -14.02
C ALA A 115 2.33 7.31 -15.53
N MET A 116 2.51 6.08 -16.02
CA MET A 116 2.32 5.76 -17.45
C MET A 116 0.85 5.58 -17.86
N VAL A 117 -0.07 5.37 -16.91
CA VAL A 117 -1.48 5.04 -17.22
C VAL A 117 -2.30 6.27 -17.68
N GLY A 118 -1.74 7.48 -17.58
CA GLY A 118 -2.36 8.68 -18.12
C GLY A 118 -3.68 9.06 -17.45
N GLN A 119 -4.74 9.27 -18.25
CA GLN A 119 -6.03 9.75 -17.74
C GLN A 119 -6.71 8.75 -16.79
N ASP A 120 -6.49 7.45 -16.95
CA ASP A 120 -7.07 6.43 -16.07
C ASP A 120 -6.49 6.52 -14.66
N ALA A 121 -5.21 6.89 -14.52
CA ALA A 121 -4.60 7.18 -13.23
C ALA A 121 -5.31 8.34 -12.52
N VAL A 122 -5.66 9.39 -13.26
CA VAL A 122 -6.37 10.57 -12.73
C VAL A 122 -7.77 10.21 -12.27
N ASN A 123 -8.50 9.43 -13.08
CA ASN A 123 -9.86 8.99 -12.75
C ASN A 123 -9.87 8.08 -11.51
N SER A 124 -8.94 7.14 -11.44
CA SER A 124 -8.76 6.28 -10.28
C SER A 124 -8.42 7.09 -9.03
N ALA A 125 -7.47 8.02 -9.13
CA ALA A 125 -7.08 8.86 -8.01
C ALA A 125 -8.24 9.70 -7.46
N ARG A 126 -9.10 10.23 -8.34
CA ARG A 126 -10.30 10.95 -7.93
C ARG A 126 -11.24 10.06 -7.13
N ALA A 127 -11.59 8.90 -7.65
CA ALA A 127 -12.53 7.98 -7.01
C ALA A 127 -12.03 7.48 -5.65
N PHE A 128 -10.74 7.17 -5.55
CA PHE A 128 -10.13 6.81 -4.26
C PHE A 128 -10.16 7.98 -3.26
N HIS A 129 -9.85 9.19 -3.72
CA HIS A 129 -9.83 10.37 -2.84
C HIS A 129 -11.21 10.74 -2.31
N GLU A 130 -12.24 10.67 -3.16
CA GLU A 130 -13.63 10.94 -2.77
C GLU A 130 -14.13 9.98 -1.67
N ARG A 131 -13.59 8.76 -1.59
CA ARG A 131 -14.05 7.72 -0.68
C ARG A 131 -13.16 7.56 0.56
N LEU A 132 -11.83 7.74 0.43
CA LEU A 132 -10.85 7.38 1.46
C LEU A 132 -10.07 8.57 2.03
N GLU A 133 -10.27 9.78 1.53
CA GLU A 133 -9.55 10.98 1.98
C GLU A 133 -8.02 10.77 1.97
N ILE A 134 -7.44 10.62 0.77
CA ILE A 134 -6.02 10.31 0.59
C ILE A 134 -5.12 11.41 1.15
N ASP A 135 -4.14 11.06 1.98
CA ASP A 135 -3.15 11.96 2.58
C ASP A 135 -1.93 12.20 1.71
N GLY A 136 -1.70 11.36 0.73
CA GLY A 136 -0.58 11.49 -0.18
C GLY A 136 -0.60 10.50 -1.33
N VAL A 137 0.22 10.78 -2.32
CA VAL A 137 0.36 9.97 -3.54
C VAL A 137 1.80 9.51 -3.69
N ILE A 138 1.96 8.26 -4.11
CA ILE A 138 3.21 7.66 -4.55
C ILE A 138 3.09 7.46 -6.06
N LEU A 139 3.96 8.08 -6.84
CA LEU A 139 4.02 7.86 -8.28
C LEU A 139 5.09 6.83 -8.60
N THR A 140 4.70 5.78 -9.33
CA THR A 140 5.64 4.78 -9.84
C THR A 140 5.91 4.99 -11.33
N LYS A 141 7.02 4.43 -11.83
CA LYS A 141 7.44 4.49 -13.24
C LYS A 141 7.58 5.92 -13.79
N PHE A 142 7.95 6.86 -12.93
CA PHE A 142 8.08 8.26 -13.30
C PHE A 142 9.25 8.53 -14.25
N ASP A 143 10.25 7.66 -14.28
CA ASP A 143 11.34 7.65 -15.25
C ASP A 143 10.85 7.51 -16.70
N SER A 144 9.68 6.94 -16.90
CA SER A 144 9.02 6.80 -18.21
C SER A 144 8.03 7.92 -18.53
N ASP A 145 7.67 8.77 -17.55
CA ASP A 145 6.82 9.96 -17.75
C ASP A 145 7.66 11.18 -18.16
N THR A 146 7.94 11.29 -19.44
CA THR A 146 8.80 12.36 -20.00
C THR A 146 8.27 13.78 -19.81
N ARG A 147 7.02 13.96 -19.39
CA ARG A 147 6.36 15.28 -19.29
C ARG A 147 5.89 15.63 -17.88
N GLY A 148 5.93 14.73 -16.92
CA GLY A 148 5.41 14.94 -15.57
C GLY A 148 3.89 15.23 -15.50
N GLY A 149 3.16 14.95 -16.56
CA GLY A 149 1.76 15.30 -16.70
C GLY A 149 0.85 14.56 -15.74
N ALA A 150 1.15 13.30 -15.48
CA ALA A 150 0.40 12.48 -14.53
C ALA A 150 0.48 13.07 -13.10
N ALA A 151 1.67 13.47 -12.67
CA ALA A 151 1.89 14.07 -11.35
C ALA A 151 1.04 15.32 -11.11
N LEU A 152 1.05 16.25 -12.06
CA LEU A 152 0.28 17.48 -11.97
C LEU A 152 -1.22 17.22 -11.96
N SER A 153 -1.69 16.31 -12.84
CA SER A 153 -3.10 15.98 -12.97
C SER A 153 -3.66 15.28 -11.73
N VAL A 154 -2.93 14.30 -11.18
CA VAL A 154 -3.32 13.59 -9.95
C VAL A 154 -3.37 14.55 -8.77
N ARG A 155 -2.34 15.41 -8.59
CA ARG A 155 -2.33 16.42 -7.52
C ARG A 155 -3.48 17.41 -7.64
N ARG A 156 -3.81 17.85 -8.86
CA ARG A 156 -4.92 18.78 -9.11
C ARG A 156 -6.27 18.19 -8.74
N VAL A 157 -6.46 16.90 -9.00
CA VAL A 157 -7.72 16.20 -8.77
C VAL A 157 -7.92 15.79 -7.33
N THR A 158 -6.87 15.35 -6.66
CA THR A 158 -6.93 14.88 -5.26
C THR A 158 -6.63 15.98 -4.24
N GLY A 159 -5.93 17.05 -4.62
CA GLY A 159 -5.36 17.99 -3.66
C GLY A 159 -4.25 17.39 -2.77
N ALA A 160 -4.05 16.07 -2.82
CA ALA A 160 -3.07 15.37 -2.00
C ALA A 160 -1.64 15.60 -2.50
N PRO A 161 -0.66 15.77 -1.61
CA PRO A 161 0.73 15.96 -1.99
C PRO A 161 1.33 14.67 -2.55
N ILE A 162 2.23 14.80 -3.53
CA ILE A 162 3.09 13.70 -3.96
C ILE A 162 4.16 13.52 -2.89
N ARG A 163 4.17 12.36 -2.25
CA ARG A 163 5.09 12.04 -1.16
C ARG A 163 6.35 11.33 -1.65
N PHE A 164 6.20 10.46 -2.64
CA PHE A 164 7.29 9.66 -3.18
C PHE A 164 7.15 9.52 -4.69
N ILE A 165 8.29 9.40 -5.35
CA ILE A 165 8.41 9.17 -6.78
C ILE A 165 9.35 7.97 -6.97
N GLY A 166 8.84 6.92 -7.62
CA GLY A 166 9.62 5.75 -8.02
C GLY A 166 10.23 5.99 -9.40
N THR A 167 11.57 5.89 -9.47
CA THR A 167 12.36 6.15 -10.67
C THR A 167 13.11 4.92 -11.17
N GLY A 168 12.74 3.73 -10.74
CA GLY A 168 13.36 2.47 -11.12
C GLY A 168 12.88 1.30 -10.27
N GLU A 169 13.44 0.12 -10.53
CA GLU A 169 13.09 -1.13 -9.86
C GLU A 169 14.05 -1.53 -8.73
N ARG A 170 15.14 -0.78 -8.54
CA ARG A 170 16.17 -1.06 -7.52
C ARG A 170 15.84 -0.36 -6.21
N PHE A 171 16.35 -0.93 -5.12
CA PHE A 171 16.20 -0.38 -3.75
C PHE A 171 17.31 0.60 -3.34
N ASP A 172 18.06 1.13 -4.30
CA ASP A 172 19.17 2.07 -4.08
C ASP A 172 18.74 3.54 -4.07
#